data_ea2c4bef32493c3fa5db05d3000ef74b
#
_entry.id   ea2c4bef32493c3fa5db05d3000ef74b
#
_cell.length_a   1.000
_cell.length_b   1.000
_cell.length_c   1.000
_cell.angle_alpha   90.00
_cell.angle_beta   90.00
_cell.angle_gamma   90.00
#
_symmetry.space_group_name_H-M   'P 1'
#
loop_
_entity.id
_entity.type
_entity.pdbx_description
1 polymer ?
#
loop_
_entity_poly.entity_id
_entity_poly.type
_entity_poly.pdbx_seq_one_letter_code
_entity_poly.pdbx_strand_id
1 'polypeptide(L)'
;MRGFLKTFFASLLALIIFTVLGVFIIIGIGVSAASSTKDVAIGDKAVLVLDLSVPFAEQHVENPFGALSGDADDIPSLHEAVKLIEHAATDSKVSGIYIKMNMNTNGYAATEELRTALLKFRKSKKFVIAYGETVFQTAYYLASAAEHVYVQPKGLFEWGGLSVEYTFYKGLLDKLEIEPQIFYAGKFKSFTEPFRATAMTDANKLQTMVWLGDLYNQMLAKIADGRKLDTSQLRLLANTGAIQTPAD
;
A
#
# COMPACT_ATOMS: atom_id res chain seq x y z
N MET A 1 -41.80 -9.33 -53.48
CA MET A 1 -40.91 -8.25 -53.00
C MET A 1 -41.54 -7.36 -51.93
N ARG A 2 -42.75 -6.81 -52.07
CA ARG A 2 -43.38 -5.93 -51.07
C ARG A 2 -43.60 -6.60 -49.70
N GLY A 3 -43.91 -7.91 -49.63
CA GLY A 3 -44.09 -8.64 -48.37
C GLY A 3 -42.75 -8.83 -47.62
N PHE A 4 -41.69 -9.24 -48.32
CA PHE A 4 -40.37 -9.44 -47.74
C PHE A 4 -39.82 -8.16 -47.09
N LEU A 5 -39.88 -7.02 -47.81
CA LEU A 5 -39.43 -5.76 -47.27
C LEU A 5 -40.16 -5.33 -46.01
N LYS A 6 -41.49 -5.54 -45.96
CA LYS A 6 -42.27 -5.24 -44.75
C LYS A 6 -41.82 -6.08 -43.53
N THR A 7 -41.66 -7.40 -43.75
CA THR A 7 -41.20 -8.30 -42.65
C THR A 7 -39.80 -7.98 -42.25
N PHE A 8 -38.88 -7.71 -43.20
CA PHE A 8 -37.51 -7.33 -42.91
C PHE A 8 -37.44 -6.07 -42.05
N PHE A 9 -38.12 -5.01 -42.42
CA PHE A 9 -38.10 -3.75 -41.64
C PHE A 9 -38.79 -3.91 -40.29
N ALA A 10 -39.82 -4.72 -40.18
CA ALA A 10 -40.46 -5.01 -38.89
C ALA A 10 -39.52 -5.78 -37.95
N SER A 11 -38.81 -6.78 -38.47
CA SER A 11 -37.80 -7.52 -37.65
C SER A 11 -36.63 -6.65 -37.26
N LEU A 12 -36.13 -5.80 -38.18
CA LEU A 12 -35.04 -4.86 -37.89
C LEU A 12 -35.45 -3.86 -36.80
N LEU A 13 -36.67 -3.30 -36.91
CA LEU A 13 -37.19 -2.38 -35.90
C LEU A 13 -37.34 -3.06 -34.53
N ALA A 14 -37.87 -4.30 -34.51
CA ALA A 14 -37.98 -5.07 -33.27
C ALA A 14 -36.61 -5.33 -32.63
N LEU A 15 -35.59 -5.65 -33.43
CA LEU A 15 -34.22 -5.86 -32.96
C LEU A 15 -33.63 -4.57 -32.37
N ILE A 16 -33.83 -3.44 -33.04
CA ILE A 16 -33.35 -2.13 -32.53
C ILE A 16 -34.02 -1.80 -31.19
N ILE A 17 -35.34 -1.95 -31.09
CA ILE A 17 -36.08 -1.70 -29.84
C ILE A 17 -35.59 -2.61 -28.73
N PHE A 18 -35.39 -3.90 -29.01
CA PHE A 18 -34.87 -4.87 -28.03
C PHE A 18 -33.45 -4.50 -27.54
N THR A 19 -32.59 -4.12 -28.48
CA THR A 19 -31.23 -3.70 -28.13
C THR A 19 -31.21 -2.44 -27.27
N VAL A 20 -32.00 -1.42 -27.66
CA VAL A 20 -32.14 -0.17 -26.91
C VAL A 20 -32.68 -0.42 -25.51
N LEU A 21 -33.75 -1.22 -25.37
CA LEU A 21 -34.27 -1.61 -24.07
C LEU A 21 -33.25 -2.37 -23.23
N GLY A 22 -32.50 -3.31 -23.82
CA GLY A 22 -31.43 -4.05 -23.15
C GLY A 22 -30.35 -3.13 -22.60
N VAL A 23 -29.91 -2.14 -23.41
CA VAL A 23 -28.94 -1.13 -22.97
C VAL A 23 -29.47 -0.29 -21.80
N PHE A 24 -30.75 0.17 -21.87
CA PHE A 24 -31.36 0.92 -20.78
C PHE A 24 -31.50 0.10 -19.48
N ILE A 25 -31.79 -1.20 -19.58
CA ILE A 25 -31.85 -2.09 -18.41
C ILE A 25 -30.46 -2.23 -17.79
N ILE A 26 -29.41 -2.45 -18.60
CA ILE A 26 -28.02 -2.57 -18.13
C ILE A 26 -27.58 -1.27 -17.45
N ILE A 27 -27.85 -0.12 -18.07
CA ILE A 27 -27.56 1.20 -17.49
C ILE A 27 -28.32 1.39 -16.18
N GLY A 28 -29.61 1.04 -16.13
CA GLY A 28 -30.47 1.15 -14.94
C GLY A 28 -29.95 0.29 -13.78
N ILE A 29 -29.53 -0.94 -14.06
CA ILE A 29 -28.89 -1.82 -13.07
C ILE A 29 -27.55 -1.24 -12.61
N GLY A 30 -26.71 -0.75 -13.52
CA GLY A 30 -25.43 -0.13 -13.20
C GLY A 30 -25.56 1.11 -12.32
N VAL A 31 -26.49 2.01 -12.65
CA VAL A 31 -26.80 3.20 -11.85
C VAL A 31 -27.38 2.84 -10.48
N SER A 32 -28.27 1.84 -10.41
CA SER A 32 -28.84 1.38 -9.15
C SER A 32 -27.79 0.73 -8.24
N ALA A 33 -26.84 -0.03 -8.80
CA ALA A 33 -25.72 -0.60 -8.06
C ALA A 33 -24.73 0.48 -7.58
N ALA A 34 -24.45 1.47 -8.41
CA ALA A 34 -23.55 2.58 -8.06
C ALA A 34 -24.17 3.55 -7.03
N SER A 35 -25.51 3.69 -6.99
CA SER A 35 -26.19 4.55 -6.02
C SER A 35 -26.49 3.85 -4.68
N SER A 36 -26.23 2.56 -4.56
CA SER A 36 -26.39 1.81 -3.31
C SER A 36 -25.17 1.89 -2.38
N THR A 37 -24.45 3.01 -2.34
CA THR A 37 -23.57 3.30 -1.21
C THR A 37 -24.47 3.38 0.03
N LYS A 38 -24.60 2.26 0.74
CA LYS A 38 -25.20 2.24 2.07
C LYS A 38 -24.35 3.13 2.94
N ASP A 39 -24.88 4.27 3.33
CA ASP A 39 -24.31 5.00 4.47
C ASP A 39 -24.18 4.00 5.61
N VAL A 40 -22.96 3.58 5.89
CA VAL A 40 -22.68 2.70 7.04
C VAL A 40 -22.99 3.52 8.27
N ALA A 41 -24.11 3.21 8.92
CA ALA A 41 -24.48 3.86 10.18
C ALA A 41 -23.41 3.55 11.21
N ILE A 42 -22.55 4.53 11.48
CA ILE A 42 -21.51 4.43 12.51
C ILE A 42 -22.20 4.55 13.87
N GLY A 43 -22.11 3.50 14.67
CA GLY A 43 -22.60 3.51 16.05
C GLY A 43 -21.77 4.43 16.96
N ASP A 44 -22.30 4.79 18.11
CA ASP A 44 -21.55 5.52 19.13
C ASP A 44 -20.35 4.68 19.59
N LYS A 45 -19.18 5.34 19.78
CA LYS A 45 -17.91 4.73 20.17
C LYS A 45 -17.28 3.81 19.11
N ALA A 46 -17.42 4.15 17.84
CA ALA A 46 -16.77 3.46 16.73
C ALA A 46 -15.23 3.52 16.86
N VAL A 47 -14.55 2.53 16.30
CA VAL A 47 -13.10 2.48 16.18
C VAL A 47 -12.76 2.38 14.71
N LEU A 48 -11.94 3.31 14.21
CA LEU A 48 -11.42 3.23 12.85
C LEU A 48 -10.35 2.14 12.79
N VAL A 49 -10.52 1.17 11.92
CA VAL A 49 -9.53 0.09 11.71
C VAL A 49 -8.63 0.45 10.53
N LEU A 50 -7.33 0.56 10.77
CA LEU A 50 -6.31 0.72 9.73
C LEU A 50 -5.58 -0.61 9.55
N ASP A 51 -5.87 -1.31 8.46
CA ASP A 51 -5.23 -2.57 8.11
C ASP A 51 -4.07 -2.33 7.15
N LEU A 52 -2.83 -2.56 7.59
CA LEU A 52 -1.62 -2.31 6.79
C LEU A 52 -1.39 -3.37 5.72
N SER A 53 -2.10 -4.50 5.75
CA SER A 53 -2.04 -5.52 4.70
C SER A 53 -2.78 -5.09 3.43
N VAL A 54 -3.60 -4.04 3.54
CA VAL A 54 -4.31 -3.45 2.40
C VAL A 54 -3.42 -2.42 1.72
N PRO A 55 -3.15 -2.55 0.40
CA PRO A 55 -2.39 -1.56 -0.34
C PRO A 55 -3.27 -0.34 -0.65
N PHE A 56 -2.85 0.83 -0.17
CA PHE A 56 -3.51 2.10 -0.51
C PHE A 56 -2.87 2.69 -1.76
N ALA A 57 -3.61 2.71 -2.89
CA ALA A 57 -3.17 3.40 -4.10
C ALA A 57 -3.14 4.92 -3.85
N GLU A 58 -2.22 5.64 -4.50
CA GLU A 58 -2.13 7.11 -4.38
C GLU A 58 -3.46 7.82 -4.68
N GLN A 59 -4.15 7.34 -5.71
CA GLN A 59 -5.43 7.86 -6.15
C GLN A 59 -6.43 6.72 -6.30
N HIS A 60 -7.70 7.03 -6.10
CA HIS A 60 -8.78 6.09 -6.36
C HIS A 60 -8.79 5.69 -7.84
N VAL A 61 -8.73 4.40 -8.10
CA VAL A 61 -8.86 3.84 -9.46
C VAL A 61 -10.27 3.27 -9.58
N GLU A 62 -11.13 3.98 -10.27
CA GLU A 62 -12.48 3.47 -10.57
C GLU A 62 -12.36 2.19 -11.41
N ASN A 63 -12.87 1.09 -10.90
CA ASN A 63 -13.08 -0.12 -11.68
C ASN A 63 -14.52 -0.15 -12.17
N PRO A 64 -14.81 0.27 -13.42
CA PRO A 64 -16.19 0.34 -13.92
C PRO A 64 -16.88 -1.04 -14.00
N PHE A 65 -16.14 -2.12 -13.87
CA PHE A 65 -16.62 -3.48 -13.84
C PHE A 65 -16.59 -4.10 -12.43
N GLY A 66 -16.11 -3.41 -11.42
CA GLY A 66 -16.02 -3.88 -10.03
C GLY A 66 -17.37 -4.30 -9.46
N ALA A 67 -18.42 -3.53 -9.76
CA ALA A 67 -19.79 -3.85 -9.37
C ALA A 67 -20.33 -5.15 -10.02
N LEU A 68 -19.78 -5.57 -11.15
CA LEU A 68 -20.16 -6.81 -11.87
C LEU A 68 -19.34 -8.02 -11.42
N SER A 69 -18.11 -7.82 -10.94
CA SER A 69 -17.22 -8.90 -10.49
C SER A 69 -17.43 -9.28 -9.03
N GLY A 70 -18.20 -8.51 -8.26
CA GLY A 70 -18.34 -8.68 -6.81
C GLY A 70 -17.10 -8.26 -6.01
N ASP A 71 -16.06 -7.77 -6.67
CA ASP A 71 -14.84 -7.22 -6.07
C ASP A 71 -15.05 -5.74 -5.66
N ALA A 72 -16.20 -5.45 -5.10
CA ALA A 72 -16.51 -4.13 -4.55
C ALA A 72 -15.90 -3.95 -3.15
N ASP A 73 -14.69 -4.42 -2.93
CA ASP A 73 -13.88 -3.91 -1.82
C ASP A 73 -13.48 -2.48 -2.19
N ASP A 74 -14.27 -1.55 -1.69
CA ASP A 74 -14.06 -0.11 -1.83
C ASP A 74 -12.87 0.30 -0.94
N ILE A 75 -11.67 -0.13 -1.38
CA ILE A 75 -10.42 0.20 -0.69
C ILE A 75 -10.14 1.68 -0.94
N PRO A 76 -10.14 2.50 0.11
CA PRO A 76 -9.86 3.91 -0.07
C PRO A 76 -8.44 4.12 -0.64
N SER A 77 -8.27 5.17 -1.44
CA SER A 77 -6.95 5.65 -1.81
C SER A 77 -6.19 6.15 -0.57
N LEU A 78 -4.86 6.32 -0.71
CA LEU A 78 -4.03 6.88 0.36
C LEU A 78 -4.56 8.25 0.81
N HIS A 79 -4.93 9.10 -0.13
CA HIS A 79 -5.51 10.41 0.16
C HIS A 79 -6.81 10.29 0.97
N GLU A 80 -7.70 9.40 0.60
CA GLU A 80 -8.96 9.15 1.30
C GLU A 80 -8.71 8.56 2.69
N ALA A 81 -7.78 7.60 2.83
CA ALA A 81 -7.39 7.03 4.12
C ALA A 81 -6.87 8.12 5.08
N VAL A 82 -6.02 9.04 4.60
CA VAL A 82 -5.55 10.19 5.38
C VAL A 82 -6.71 11.11 5.78
N LYS A 83 -7.64 11.39 4.85
CA LYS A 83 -8.83 12.19 5.13
C LYS A 83 -9.75 11.54 6.17
N LEU A 84 -9.93 10.22 6.08
CA LEU A 84 -10.70 9.47 7.08
C LEU A 84 -10.07 9.57 8.47
N ILE A 85 -8.75 9.46 8.58
CA ILE A 85 -8.02 9.65 9.85
C ILE A 85 -8.20 11.08 10.38
N GLU A 86 -8.09 12.09 9.52
CA GLU A 86 -8.28 13.49 9.89
C GLU A 86 -9.74 13.76 10.35
N HIS A 87 -10.72 13.22 9.63
CA HIS A 87 -12.13 13.32 10.01
C HIS A 87 -12.40 12.64 11.35
N ALA A 88 -11.90 11.42 11.53
CA ALA A 88 -12.04 10.65 12.76
C ALA A 88 -11.51 11.40 14.00
N ALA A 89 -10.53 12.30 13.83
CA ALA A 89 -10.01 13.10 14.93
C ALA A 89 -11.07 14.05 15.52
N THR A 90 -11.99 14.56 14.71
CA THR A 90 -13.02 15.53 15.10
C THR A 90 -14.41 14.91 15.30
N ASP A 91 -14.67 13.73 14.76
CA ASP A 91 -15.96 13.05 14.88
C ASP A 91 -16.17 12.50 16.30
N SER A 92 -17.20 12.99 17.00
CA SER A 92 -17.53 12.56 18.38
C SER A 92 -17.92 11.09 18.50
N LYS A 93 -18.36 10.45 17.42
CA LYS A 93 -18.70 9.04 17.38
C LYS A 93 -17.48 8.11 17.34
N VAL A 94 -16.30 8.61 16.92
CA VAL A 94 -15.07 7.83 16.84
C VAL A 94 -14.30 7.96 18.15
N SER A 95 -14.01 6.82 18.80
CA SER A 95 -13.26 6.75 20.06
C SER A 95 -11.75 6.62 19.87
N GLY A 96 -11.30 6.04 18.75
CA GLY A 96 -9.87 5.82 18.49
C GLY A 96 -9.60 5.11 17.19
N ILE A 97 -8.32 4.76 16.99
CA ILE A 97 -7.83 4.00 15.83
C ILE A 97 -7.19 2.71 16.32
N TYR A 98 -7.53 1.61 15.64
CA TYR A 98 -6.88 0.31 15.78
C TYR A 98 -6.09 -0.02 14.52
N ILE A 99 -4.77 -0.23 14.67
CA ILE A 99 -3.84 -0.56 13.59
C ILE A 99 -3.59 -2.06 13.60
N LYS A 100 -3.95 -2.75 12.51
CA LYS A 100 -3.50 -4.11 12.24
C LYS A 100 -2.14 -4.05 11.57
N MET A 101 -1.08 -4.41 12.31
CA MET A 101 0.31 -4.23 11.87
C MET A 101 1.01 -5.54 11.50
N ASN A 102 0.31 -6.54 10.98
CA ASN A 102 0.97 -7.80 10.61
C ASN A 102 1.96 -7.59 9.46
N MET A 103 1.47 -7.29 8.29
CA MET A 103 2.27 -6.97 7.11
C MET A 103 1.93 -5.56 6.65
N ASN A 104 2.93 -4.81 6.24
CA ASN A 104 2.70 -3.53 5.57
C ASN A 104 3.04 -3.67 4.09
N THR A 105 2.00 -3.65 3.25
CA THR A 105 2.13 -3.73 1.79
C THR A 105 2.34 -2.36 1.13
N ASN A 106 2.27 -1.29 1.94
CA ASN A 106 2.42 0.08 1.45
C ASN A 106 3.89 0.48 1.35
N GLY A 107 4.22 1.24 0.33
CA GLY A 107 5.57 1.80 0.17
C GLY A 107 5.95 2.75 1.31
N TYR A 108 7.26 3.06 1.40
CA TYR A 108 7.78 3.90 2.48
C TYR A 108 7.12 5.29 2.53
N ALA A 109 6.90 5.93 1.39
CA ALA A 109 6.27 7.26 1.31
C ALA A 109 4.82 7.23 1.81
N ALA A 110 4.01 6.27 1.35
CA ALA A 110 2.63 6.09 1.80
C ALA A 110 2.57 5.79 3.30
N THR A 111 3.46 4.93 3.79
CA THR A 111 3.58 4.62 5.23
C THR A 111 3.92 5.86 6.05
N GLU A 112 4.79 6.73 5.55
CA GLU A 112 5.15 7.98 6.21
C GLU A 112 3.99 8.97 6.28
N GLU A 113 3.19 9.05 5.21
CA GLU A 113 2.01 9.91 5.17
C GLU A 113 0.95 9.44 6.18
N LEU A 114 0.65 8.14 6.20
CA LEU A 114 -0.24 7.54 7.20
C LEU A 114 0.28 7.76 8.63
N ARG A 115 1.59 7.57 8.85
CA ARG A 115 2.21 7.81 10.15
C ARG A 115 2.04 9.26 10.60
N THR A 116 2.24 10.20 9.69
CA THR A 116 2.06 11.64 9.96
C THR A 116 0.60 11.96 10.33
N ALA A 117 -0.36 11.37 9.61
CA ALA A 117 -1.79 11.51 9.92
C ALA A 117 -2.13 10.94 11.32
N LEU A 118 -1.58 9.79 11.68
CA LEU A 118 -1.75 9.19 13.02
C LEU A 118 -1.18 10.07 14.14
N LEU A 119 -0.01 10.68 13.94
CA LEU A 119 0.58 11.61 14.91
C LEU A 119 -0.28 12.88 15.08
N LYS A 120 -0.91 13.37 14.00
CA LYS A 120 -1.89 14.45 14.08
C LYS A 120 -3.15 14.01 14.83
N PHE A 121 -3.67 12.80 14.53
CA PHE A 121 -4.84 12.23 15.18
C PHE A 121 -4.65 12.13 16.70
N ARG A 122 -3.49 11.70 17.18
CA ARG A 122 -3.19 11.63 18.63
C ARG A 122 -3.36 12.95 19.38
N LYS A 123 -3.27 14.09 18.71
CA LYS A 123 -3.53 15.41 19.32
C LYS A 123 -5.00 15.57 19.74
N SER A 124 -5.92 14.78 19.19
CA SER A 124 -7.33 14.74 19.60
C SER A 124 -7.55 14.04 20.95
N LYS A 125 -6.51 13.44 21.56
CA LYS A 125 -6.56 12.64 22.80
C LYS A 125 -7.40 11.36 22.71
N LYS A 126 -7.76 10.95 21.50
CA LYS A 126 -8.36 9.63 21.24
C LYS A 126 -7.26 8.60 21.16
N PHE A 127 -7.55 7.34 21.55
CA PHE A 127 -6.52 6.30 21.57
C PHE A 127 -6.07 5.88 20.17
N VAL A 128 -4.80 5.48 20.08
CA VAL A 128 -4.24 4.79 18.91
C VAL A 128 -3.53 3.55 19.42
N ILE A 129 -4.04 2.38 19.07
CA ILE A 129 -3.51 1.07 19.48
C ILE A 129 -3.10 0.30 18.24
N ALA A 130 -1.94 -0.35 18.30
CA ALA A 130 -1.47 -1.26 17.25
C ALA A 130 -1.34 -2.68 17.81
N TYR A 131 -1.74 -3.68 17.02
CA TYR A 131 -1.55 -5.09 17.34
C TYR A 131 -1.14 -5.87 16.08
N GLY A 132 -0.25 -6.84 16.28
CA GLY A 132 0.17 -7.78 15.24
C GLY A 132 0.64 -9.12 15.82
N GLU A 133 0.57 -10.14 14.98
CA GLU A 133 1.05 -11.50 15.25
C GLU A 133 2.39 -11.76 14.58
N THR A 134 2.53 -11.30 13.35
CA THR A 134 3.77 -11.33 12.57
C THR A 134 4.10 -9.90 12.17
N VAL A 135 5.06 -9.30 12.83
CA VAL A 135 5.36 -7.88 12.70
C VAL A 135 6.69 -7.68 12.00
N PHE A 136 6.65 -7.08 10.83
CA PHE A 136 7.84 -6.67 10.10
C PHE A 136 8.22 -5.22 10.44
N GLN A 137 9.48 -4.91 10.28
CA GLN A 137 10.06 -3.61 10.61
C GLN A 137 9.30 -2.42 9.99
N THR A 138 8.83 -2.54 8.74
CA THR A 138 8.06 -1.49 8.05
C THR A 138 6.68 -1.28 8.65
N ALA A 139 6.04 -2.35 9.14
CA ALA A 139 4.77 -2.25 9.86
C ALA A 139 4.99 -1.63 11.25
N TYR A 140 6.05 -2.04 11.96
CA TYR A 140 6.42 -1.46 13.24
C TYR A 140 6.78 0.03 13.13
N TYR A 141 7.40 0.44 12.02
CA TYR A 141 7.68 1.84 11.75
C TYR A 141 6.41 2.71 11.83
N LEU A 142 5.34 2.32 11.18
CA LEU A 142 4.06 3.02 11.28
C LEU A 142 3.47 2.88 12.68
N ALA A 143 3.44 1.66 13.22
CA ALA A 143 2.87 1.35 14.53
C ALA A 143 3.56 2.08 15.68
N SER A 144 4.85 2.46 15.52
CA SER A 144 5.58 3.26 16.50
C SER A 144 4.96 4.66 16.76
N ALA A 145 4.07 5.12 15.86
CA ALA A 145 3.25 6.30 16.09
C ALA A 145 2.09 6.06 17.06
N ALA A 146 1.73 4.81 17.32
CA ALA A 146 0.66 4.48 18.26
C ALA A 146 1.08 4.73 19.72
N GLU A 147 0.09 4.90 20.59
CA GLU A 147 0.29 5.06 22.02
C GLU A 147 0.70 3.73 22.66
N HIS A 148 0.00 2.67 22.26
CA HIS A 148 0.26 1.31 22.72
C HIS A 148 0.47 0.38 21.52
N VAL A 149 1.53 -0.41 21.58
CA VAL A 149 1.87 -1.42 20.58
C VAL A 149 1.91 -2.77 21.25
N TYR A 150 1.11 -3.69 20.77
CA TYR A 150 1.01 -5.05 21.29
C TYR A 150 1.43 -6.04 20.20
N VAL A 151 2.22 -7.03 20.58
CA VAL A 151 2.61 -8.13 19.69
C VAL A 151 2.21 -9.45 20.35
N GLN A 152 1.71 -10.39 19.54
CA GLN A 152 1.39 -11.74 20.04
C GLN A 152 2.66 -12.42 20.60
N PRO A 153 2.68 -12.87 21.87
CA PRO A 153 3.89 -13.42 22.48
C PRO A 153 4.47 -14.66 21.79
N LYS A 154 3.66 -15.38 21.03
CA LYS A 154 4.06 -16.55 20.22
C LYS A 154 4.19 -16.24 18.72
N GLY A 155 4.11 -14.97 18.38
CA GLY A 155 4.24 -14.49 17.01
C GLY A 155 5.69 -14.32 16.57
N LEU A 156 5.87 -13.57 15.48
CA LEU A 156 7.17 -13.18 14.94
C LEU A 156 7.34 -11.67 15.05
N PHE A 157 8.54 -11.25 15.42
CA PHE A 157 8.94 -9.84 15.32
C PHE A 157 10.28 -9.75 14.59
N GLU A 158 10.30 -9.09 13.44
CA GLU A 158 11.51 -8.93 12.63
C GLU A 158 12.09 -7.53 12.78
N TRP A 159 13.39 -7.49 13.16
CA TRP A 159 14.16 -6.26 13.27
C TRP A 159 15.57 -6.47 12.68
N GLY A 160 15.69 -6.34 11.36
CA GLY A 160 16.92 -6.71 10.62
C GLY A 160 17.59 -5.57 9.85
N GLY A 161 17.03 -4.36 9.86
CA GLY A 161 17.52 -3.25 9.03
C GLY A 161 16.95 -3.26 7.62
N LEU A 162 17.62 -2.55 6.69
CA LEU A 162 17.22 -2.48 5.29
C LEU A 162 18.27 -3.13 4.39
N SER A 163 17.82 -3.86 3.40
CA SER A 163 18.67 -4.44 2.37
C SER A 163 18.11 -4.19 0.98
N VAL A 164 18.97 -4.21 -0.01
CA VAL A 164 18.60 -4.20 -1.42
C VAL A 164 19.39 -5.25 -2.16
N GLU A 165 18.73 -5.99 -3.04
CA GLU A 165 19.33 -7.01 -3.87
C GLU A 165 19.23 -6.61 -5.34
N TYR A 166 20.35 -6.79 -6.07
CA TYR A 166 20.42 -6.55 -7.51
C TYR A 166 20.76 -7.86 -8.23
N THR A 167 19.91 -8.25 -9.17
CA THR A 167 20.18 -9.39 -10.04
C THR A 167 20.92 -8.94 -11.28
N PHE A 168 22.03 -9.63 -11.62
CA PHE A 168 22.85 -9.35 -12.78
C PHE A 168 22.64 -10.41 -13.86
N TYR A 169 22.28 -9.97 -15.06
CA TYR A 169 21.94 -10.85 -16.19
C TYR A 169 23.07 -11.03 -17.20
N LYS A 170 24.20 -10.27 -17.07
CA LYS A 170 25.29 -10.31 -18.04
C LYS A 170 25.77 -11.74 -18.31
N GLY A 171 25.99 -12.55 -17.28
CA GLY A 171 26.47 -13.92 -17.47
C GLY A 171 25.47 -14.83 -18.20
N LEU A 172 24.18 -14.58 -18.09
CA LEU A 172 23.14 -15.27 -18.86
C LEU A 172 23.15 -14.79 -20.31
N LEU A 173 23.23 -13.48 -20.53
CA LEU A 173 23.25 -12.89 -21.87
C LEU A 173 24.47 -13.35 -22.65
N ASP A 174 25.65 -13.42 -22.02
CA ASP A 174 26.89 -13.92 -22.64
C ASP A 174 26.74 -15.39 -23.10
N LYS A 175 26.06 -16.25 -22.27
CA LYS A 175 25.82 -17.66 -22.63
C LYS A 175 24.81 -17.82 -23.78
N LEU A 176 23.91 -16.86 -23.94
CA LEU A 176 22.94 -16.83 -25.02
C LEU A 176 23.45 -16.08 -26.27
N GLU A 177 24.70 -15.64 -26.25
CA GLU A 177 25.31 -14.83 -27.31
C GLU A 177 24.50 -13.55 -27.62
N ILE A 178 23.87 -12.98 -26.58
CA ILE A 178 23.10 -11.72 -26.67
C ILE A 178 23.99 -10.57 -26.19
N GLU A 179 24.30 -9.64 -27.07
CA GLU A 179 25.05 -8.43 -26.76
C GLU A 179 24.11 -7.21 -26.65
N PRO A 180 23.78 -6.75 -25.42
CA PRO A 180 22.94 -5.59 -25.23
C PRO A 180 23.67 -4.31 -25.61
N GLN A 181 23.11 -3.50 -26.50
CA GLN A 181 23.63 -2.18 -26.83
C GLN A 181 23.16 -1.16 -25.79
N ILE A 182 24.09 -0.73 -24.93
CA ILE A 182 23.78 0.12 -23.79
C ILE A 182 24.46 1.48 -23.93
N PHE A 183 23.66 2.53 -23.86
CA PHE A 183 24.14 3.90 -23.85
C PHE A 183 23.88 4.52 -22.47
N TYR A 184 24.92 4.97 -21.80
CA TYR A 184 24.81 5.65 -20.52
C TYR A 184 25.87 6.75 -20.39
N ALA A 185 25.57 7.79 -19.64
CA ALA A 185 26.49 8.90 -19.40
C ALA A 185 26.64 9.16 -17.88
N GLY A 186 27.88 9.16 -17.43
CA GLY A 186 28.25 9.42 -16.04
C GLY A 186 28.31 8.17 -15.16
N LYS A 187 29.16 8.25 -14.12
CA LYS A 187 29.56 7.10 -13.32
C LYS A 187 28.48 6.59 -12.34
N PHE A 188 27.46 7.40 -12.05
CA PHE A 188 26.34 7.03 -11.17
C PHE A 188 25.07 6.60 -11.93
N LYS A 189 25.18 6.29 -13.24
CA LYS A 189 24.08 5.74 -14.03
C LYS A 189 24.07 4.23 -13.97
N SER A 190 23.66 3.70 -12.82
CA SER A 190 23.74 2.27 -12.46
C SER A 190 22.60 1.41 -13.00
N PHE A 191 21.49 2.00 -13.48
CA PHE A 191 20.30 1.27 -13.97
C PHE A 191 20.64 0.19 -15.02
N THR A 192 21.67 0.41 -15.82
CA THR A 192 22.09 -0.53 -16.87
C THR A 192 23.12 -1.58 -16.38
N GLU A 193 23.63 -1.49 -15.17
CA GLU A 193 24.63 -2.41 -14.66
C GLU A 193 24.19 -3.88 -14.67
N PRO A 194 22.92 -4.23 -14.37
CA PRO A 194 22.47 -5.61 -14.45
C PRO A 194 22.71 -6.29 -15.80
N PHE A 195 22.77 -5.52 -16.89
CA PHE A 195 22.96 -6.06 -18.24
C PHE A 195 24.40 -6.01 -18.75
N ARG A 196 25.29 -5.18 -18.14
CA ARG A 196 26.67 -4.95 -18.61
C ARG A 196 27.75 -5.36 -17.62
N ALA A 197 27.39 -5.66 -16.38
CA ALA A 197 28.31 -6.04 -15.33
C ALA A 197 27.83 -7.33 -14.64
N THR A 198 28.75 -8.02 -13.96
CA THR A 198 28.45 -9.23 -13.17
C THR A 198 28.29 -8.94 -11.68
N ALA A 199 28.58 -7.72 -11.26
CA ALA A 199 28.44 -7.24 -9.89
C ALA A 199 28.28 -5.72 -9.88
N MET A 200 27.84 -5.16 -8.74
CA MET A 200 27.76 -3.72 -8.54
C MET A 200 29.14 -3.06 -8.65
N THR A 201 29.22 -1.95 -9.39
CA THR A 201 30.40 -1.07 -9.35
C THR A 201 30.49 -0.34 -8.01
N ASP A 202 31.69 0.15 -7.64
CA ASP A 202 31.87 0.93 -6.42
C ASP A 202 31.02 2.21 -6.40
N ALA A 203 30.81 2.83 -7.55
CA ALA A 203 29.91 3.99 -7.67
C ALA A 203 28.45 3.63 -7.36
N ASN A 204 27.98 2.48 -7.85
CA ASN A 204 26.64 1.99 -7.56
C ASN A 204 26.50 1.59 -6.08
N LYS A 205 27.50 0.88 -5.51
CA LYS A 205 27.50 0.56 -4.07
C LYS A 205 27.42 1.82 -3.23
N LEU A 206 28.25 2.82 -3.52
CA LEU A 206 28.23 4.10 -2.80
C LEU A 206 26.86 4.77 -2.88
N GLN A 207 26.31 4.90 -4.08
CA GLN A 207 25.00 5.51 -4.29
C GLN A 207 23.92 4.77 -3.52
N THR A 208 23.90 3.44 -3.59
CA THR A 208 22.93 2.59 -2.88
C THR A 208 23.07 2.72 -1.37
N MET A 209 24.28 2.69 -0.83
CA MET A 209 24.50 2.83 0.61
C MET A 209 24.06 4.20 1.13
N VAL A 210 24.25 5.27 0.35
CA VAL A 210 23.85 6.62 0.77
C VAL A 210 22.32 6.70 0.89
N TRP A 211 21.58 6.41 -0.18
CA TRP A 211 20.11 6.57 -0.13
C TRP A 211 19.45 5.57 0.84
N LEU A 212 19.94 4.32 0.91
CA LEU A 212 19.43 3.31 1.84
C LEU A 212 19.74 3.70 3.28
N GLY A 213 20.94 4.23 3.52
CA GLY A 213 21.34 4.75 4.82
C GLY A 213 20.50 5.93 5.28
N ASP A 214 20.17 6.85 4.38
CA ASP A 214 19.31 8.00 4.68
C ASP A 214 17.89 7.55 5.07
N LEU A 215 17.29 6.62 4.31
CA LEU A 215 15.99 6.06 4.64
C LEU A 215 16.02 5.35 6.01
N TYR A 216 17.03 4.53 6.25
CA TYR A 216 17.17 3.80 7.51
C TYR A 216 17.36 4.74 8.69
N ASN A 217 18.21 5.77 8.55
CA ASN A 217 18.43 6.77 9.59
C ASN A 217 17.15 7.52 9.95
N GLN A 218 16.36 7.93 8.94
CA GLN A 218 15.08 8.59 9.16
C GLN A 218 14.08 7.67 9.88
N MET A 219 13.99 6.40 9.47
CA MET A 219 13.14 5.41 10.10
C MET A 219 13.52 5.21 11.57
N LEU A 220 14.81 5.00 11.86
CA LEU A 220 15.31 4.84 13.22
C LEU A 220 15.02 6.07 14.09
N ALA A 221 15.29 7.28 13.57
CA ALA A 221 15.04 8.52 14.32
C ALA A 221 13.56 8.66 14.71
N LYS A 222 12.64 8.36 13.78
CA LYS A 222 11.20 8.47 14.03
C LYS A 222 10.66 7.39 14.96
N ILE A 223 11.21 6.17 14.91
CA ILE A 223 10.87 5.10 15.87
C ILE A 223 11.42 5.48 17.25
N ALA A 224 12.66 5.94 17.34
CA ALA A 224 13.30 6.37 18.57
C ALA A 224 12.48 7.49 19.27
N ASP A 225 12.06 8.50 18.52
CA ASP A 225 11.21 9.57 19.01
C ASP A 225 9.87 9.05 19.52
N GLY A 226 9.17 8.24 18.72
CA GLY A 226 7.86 7.69 19.06
C GLY A 226 7.88 6.73 20.26
N ARG A 227 8.98 6.01 20.48
CA ARG A 227 9.15 5.00 21.53
C ARG A 227 10.08 5.43 22.67
N LYS A 228 10.67 6.63 22.58
CA LYS A 228 11.64 7.17 23.55
C LYS A 228 12.85 6.24 23.74
N LEU A 229 13.38 5.76 22.63
CA LEU A 229 14.56 4.90 22.54
C LEU A 229 15.74 5.65 21.92
N ASP A 230 16.95 5.08 22.06
CA ASP A 230 18.14 5.59 21.39
C ASP A 230 18.29 4.96 20.00
N THR A 231 18.62 5.77 18.99
CA THR A 231 18.87 5.29 17.62
C THR A 231 20.07 4.36 17.51
N SER A 232 21.10 4.58 18.34
CA SER A 232 22.29 3.71 18.38
C SER A 232 21.95 2.32 18.92
N GLN A 233 21.08 2.25 19.93
CA GLN A 233 20.58 1.00 20.47
C GLN A 233 19.73 0.25 19.43
N LEU A 234 18.79 0.92 18.76
CA LEU A 234 17.99 0.33 17.70
C LEU A 234 18.85 -0.24 16.56
N ARG A 235 19.90 0.49 16.20
CA ARG A 235 20.86 0.04 15.19
C ARG A 235 21.68 -1.17 15.64
N LEU A 236 22.12 -1.19 16.91
CA LEU A 236 22.84 -2.31 17.47
C LEU A 236 21.99 -3.58 17.45
N LEU A 237 20.73 -3.50 17.87
CA LEU A 237 19.79 -4.61 17.85
C LEU A 237 19.62 -5.20 16.44
N ALA A 238 19.51 -4.33 15.42
CA ALA A 238 19.42 -4.77 14.03
C ALA A 238 20.71 -5.44 13.54
N ASN A 239 21.88 -4.84 13.83
CA ASN A 239 23.17 -5.33 13.37
C ASN A 239 23.56 -6.68 14.00
N THR A 240 23.08 -6.94 15.21
CA THR A 240 23.36 -8.20 15.94
C THR A 240 22.30 -9.27 15.71
N GLY A 241 21.17 -8.93 15.07
CA GLY A 241 20.03 -9.84 14.93
C GLY A 241 19.48 -10.29 16.28
N ALA A 242 19.55 -9.39 17.29
CA ALA A 242 19.23 -9.73 18.67
C ALA A 242 17.72 -9.92 18.87
N ILE A 243 16.89 -9.34 18.00
CA ILE A 243 15.42 -9.46 18.08
C ILE A 243 14.97 -10.43 17.00
N GLN A 244 14.41 -11.56 17.40
CA GLN A 244 13.84 -12.58 16.52
C GLN A 244 12.42 -12.95 16.93
N THR A 245 12.10 -12.75 18.20
CA THR A 245 10.78 -13.04 18.77
C THR A 245 10.25 -11.84 19.56
N PRO A 246 8.94 -11.78 19.82
CA PRO A 246 8.36 -10.73 20.66
C PRO A 246 8.86 -10.73 22.12
N ALA A 247 9.52 -11.81 22.55
CA ALA A 247 10.07 -11.93 23.91
C ALA A 247 11.45 -11.27 24.06
N ASP A 248 12.16 -11.05 22.95
CA ASP A 248 13.48 -10.40 22.90
C ASP A 248 13.33 -8.88 23.02
#